data_a69cf6dddcfe7726899bb7d895ff5ca0
#
_entry.id   a69cf6dddcfe7726899bb7d895ff5ca0
#
_cell.length_a   1.000
_cell.length_b   1.000
_cell.length_c   1.000
_cell.angle_alpha   90.00
_cell.angle_beta   90.00
_cell.angle_gamma   90.00
#
_symmetry.space_group_name_H-M   'P 1'
#
loop_
_entity.id
_entity.type
_entity.pdbx_description
1 polymer ?
#
loop_
_entity_poly.entity_id
_entity_poly.type
_entity_poly.pdbx_seq_one_letter_code
_entity_poly.pdbx_strand_id
1 'polypeptide(L)'
;MDVVVFATKSRLSQLADEIEYVAMQGVDVVTTCEELAYASYVSQALASRIDSTAREKGVTVVGVGVNPGFVMDWVPSLVASASKSPKSVHVVRSVDVSKRRRQLQTKTGVGLTKGRFEKGLRDGALGHVGLEESAYLIALSLGEKLEGLKSAVFPVVGSDDYVMGVRQFAEGRAGSCVIRLDLEMTITSADFDVIEVKGEPNIQLRFENGVFGDSATVALTVNAVERVGGARPGLITVLELPLLGLPARSA
;
A
#
# COMPACT_ATOMS: atom_id res chain seq x y z
N MET A 1 13.60 -20.68 -11.46
CA MET A 1 12.50 -20.16 -10.63
C MET A 1 11.69 -19.23 -11.51
N ASP A 2 10.43 -19.52 -11.67
CA ASP A 2 9.55 -18.73 -12.52
C ASP A 2 8.68 -17.85 -11.63
N VAL A 3 8.50 -16.60 -12.02
CA VAL A 3 7.69 -15.61 -11.30
C VAL A 3 6.76 -14.92 -12.27
N VAL A 4 5.47 -14.84 -11.94
CA VAL A 4 4.50 -14.03 -12.70
C VAL A 4 4.29 -12.71 -11.97
N VAL A 5 4.32 -11.62 -12.74
CA VAL A 5 4.05 -10.26 -12.25
C VAL A 5 2.70 -9.79 -12.76
N PHE A 6 1.79 -9.46 -11.83
CA PHE A 6 0.53 -8.80 -12.14
C PHE A 6 0.60 -7.30 -11.81
N ALA A 7 0.44 -6.44 -12.82
CA ALA A 7 0.42 -4.98 -12.67
C ALA A 7 -0.82 -4.36 -13.35
N THR A 8 -1.98 -5.01 -13.21
CA THR A 8 -3.17 -4.72 -14.03
C THR A 8 -4.36 -4.19 -13.24
N LYS A 9 -4.54 -4.59 -11.98
CA LYS A 9 -5.75 -4.32 -11.20
C LYS A 9 -5.41 -3.96 -9.76
N SER A 10 -6.25 -3.13 -9.13
CA SER A 10 -6.11 -2.68 -7.74
C SER A 10 -6.91 -3.52 -6.75
N ARG A 11 -7.96 -4.20 -7.24
CA ARG A 11 -8.93 -4.92 -6.41
C ARG A 11 -8.66 -6.42 -6.39
N LEU A 12 -8.60 -6.99 -5.18
CA LEU A 12 -8.37 -8.41 -4.97
C LEU A 12 -9.43 -9.29 -5.64
N SER A 13 -10.70 -8.90 -5.56
CA SER A 13 -11.82 -9.63 -6.17
C SER A 13 -11.71 -9.77 -7.69
N GLN A 14 -10.94 -8.90 -8.34
CA GLN A 14 -10.75 -8.92 -9.79
C GLN A 14 -9.53 -9.73 -10.23
N LEU A 15 -8.67 -10.15 -9.29
CA LEU A 15 -7.39 -10.77 -9.58
C LEU A 15 -7.18 -12.11 -8.86
N ALA A 16 -7.98 -12.40 -7.84
CA ALA A 16 -7.78 -13.57 -6.98
C ALA A 16 -7.75 -14.90 -7.73
N ASP A 17 -8.64 -15.09 -8.71
CA ASP A 17 -8.71 -16.34 -9.47
C ASP A 17 -7.49 -16.52 -10.40
N GLU A 18 -6.99 -15.42 -10.99
CA GLU A 18 -5.80 -15.43 -11.83
C GLU A 18 -4.54 -15.72 -10.99
N ILE A 19 -4.43 -15.14 -9.79
CA ILE A 19 -3.34 -15.39 -8.83
C ILE A 19 -3.35 -16.87 -8.41
N GLU A 20 -4.50 -17.39 -8.00
CA GLU A 20 -4.64 -18.77 -7.57
C GLU A 20 -4.30 -19.75 -8.70
N TYR A 21 -4.77 -19.48 -9.93
CA TYR A 21 -4.44 -20.28 -11.08
C TYR A 21 -2.92 -20.38 -11.32
N VAL A 22 -2.20 -19.25 -11.23
CA VAL A 22 -0.73 -19.23 -11.36
C VAL A 22 -0.06 -19.99 -10.22
N ALA A 23 -0.51 -19.79 -8.98
CA ALA A 23 0.02 -20.49 -7.81
C ALA A 23 -0.18 -22.02 -7.93
N MET A 24 -1.33 -22.47 -8.47
CA MET A 24 -1.57 -23.90 -8.73
C MET A 24 -0.58 -24.53 -9.72
N GLN A 25 0.03 -23.72 -10.60
CA GLN A 25 1.08 -24.17 -11.52
C GLN A 25 2.48 -24.27 -10.86
N GLY A 26 2.59 -23.97 -9.57
CA GLY A 26 3.88 -23.96 -8.86
C GLY A 26 4.76 -22.75 -9.19
N VAL A 27 4.15 -21.61 -9.50
CA VAL A 27 4.83 -20.37 -9.90
C VAL A 27 4.59 -19.28 -8.87
N ASP A 28 5.67 -18.61 -8.45
CA ASP A 28 5.59 -17.47 -7.53
C ASP A 28 4.86 -16.27 -8.16
N VAL A 29 4.20 -15.48 -7.32
CA VAL A 29 3.42 -14.31 -7.78
C VAL A 29 3.87 -13.05 -7.05
N VAL A 30 4.24 -12.04 -7.82
CA VAL A 30 4.45 -10.67 -7.36
C VAL A 30 3.39 -9.77 -8.01
N THR A 31 2.70 -8.95 -7.24
CA THR A 31 1.65 -8.09 -7.81
C THR A 31 1.66 -6.69 -7.23
N THR A 32 1.24 -5.70 -8.03
CA THR A 32 0.99 -4.33 -7.59
C THR A 32 -0.49 -4.10 -7.22
N CYS A 33 -1.27 -5.16 -7.03
CA CYS A 33 -2.64 -5.08 -6.53
C CYS A 33 -2.64 -4.53 -5.09
N GLU A 34 -3.13 -3.33 -4.91
CA GLU A 34 -3.08 -2.62 -3.62
C GLU A 34 -3.80 -3.40 -2.51
N GLU A 35 -4.97 -3.99 -2.80
CA GLU A 35 -5.72 -4.78 -1.81
C GLU A 35 -5.00 -6.08 -1.38
N LEU A 36 -4.06 -6.60 -2.19
CA LEU A 36 -3.29 -7.78 -1.81
C LEU A 36 -2.24 -7.47 -0.74
N ALA A 37 -1.88 -6.20 -0.53
CA ALA A 37 -0.91 -5.81 0.51
C ALA A 37 -1.34 -6.29 1.90
N TYR A 38 -2.66 -6.30 2.17
CA TYR A 38 -3.23 -6.92 3.37
C TYR A 38 -4.60 -7.57 3.05
N ALA A 39 -4.55 -8.64 2.26
CA ALA A 39 -5.73 -9.31 1.67
C ALA A 39 -6.76 -9.78 2.71
N SER A 40 -6.33 -10.16 3.91
CA SER A 40 -7.23 -10.65 4.98
C SER A 40 -8.22 -9.59 5.46
N TYR A 41 -7.86 -8.31 5.38
CA TYR A 41 -8.80 -7.21 5.67
C TYR A 41 -9.90 -7.11 4.61
N VAL A 42 -9.52 -7.24 3.34
CA VAL A 42 -10.44 -7.11 2.20
C VAL A 42 -11.40 -8.30 2.13
N SER A 43 -10.83 -9.50 2.19
CA SER A 43 -11.60 -10.75 2.16
C SER A 43 -10.79 -11.90 2.76
N GLN A 44 -11.17 -12.30 3.98
CA GLN A 44 -10.55 -13.44 4.64
C GLN A 44 -10.69 -14.72 3.81
N ALA A 45 -11.81 -14.91 3.11
CA ALA A 45 -12.04 -16.08 2.28
C ALA A 45 -11.06 -16.15 1.08
N LEU A 46 -10.89 -15.04 0.36
CA LEU A 46 -9.95 -14.99 -0.77
C LEU A 46 -8.50 -15.11 -0.29
N ALA A 47 -8.14 -14.42 0.80
CA ALA A 47 -6.81 -14.51 1.39
C ALA A 47 -6.46 -15.95 1.81
N SER A 48 -7.38 -16.65 2.52
CA SER A 48 -7.17 -18.03 2.95
C SER A 48 -7.06 -19.00 1.77
N ARG A 49 -7.86 -18.79 0.72
CA ARG A 49 -7.83 -19.61 -0.49
C ARG A 49 -6.46 -19.50 -1.19
N ILE A 50 -6.00 -18.27 -1.43
CA ILE A 50 -4.68 -18.00 -2.04
C ILE A 50 -3.56 -18.55 -1.15
N ASP A 51 -3.59 -18.30 0.17
CA ASP A 51 -2.55 -18.76 1.09
C ASP A 51 -2.46 -20.31 1.11
N SER A 52 -3.60 -20.99 1.19
CA SER A 52 -3.64 -22.46 1.20
C SER A 52 -3.07 -23.05 -0.09
N THR A 53 -3.48 -22.53 -1.25
CA THR A 53 -2.98 -22.98 -2.56
C THR A 53 -1.48 -22.73 -2.68
N ALA A 54 -1.02 -21.53 -2.31
CA ALA A 54 0.40 -21.19 -2.38
C ALA A 54 1.26 -22.07 -1.46
N ARG A 55 0.80 -22.35 -0.23
CA ARG A 55 1.49 -23.27 0.70
C ARG A 55 1.53 -24.69 0.16
N GLU A 56 0.41 -25.20 -0.35
CA GLU A 56 0.34 -26.55 -0.93
C GLU A 56 1.32 -26.74 -2.08
N LYS A 57 1.47 -25.71 -2.92
CA LYS A 57 2.37 -25.73 -4.09
C LYS A 57 3.79 -25.30 -3.79
N GLY A 58 4.09 -24.87 -2.57
CA GLY A 58 5.42 -24.43 -2.17
C GLY A 58 5.85 -23.11 -2.81
N VAL A 59 4.90 -22.25 -3.18
CA VAL A 59 5.14 -20.96 -3.85
C VAL A 59 4.73 -19.79 -2.96
N THR A 60 5.23 -18.60 -3.29
CA THR A 60 4.96 -17.36 -2.56
C THR A 60 4.11 -16.41 -3.40
N VAL A 61 3.15 -15.78 -2.76
CA VAL A 61 2.33 -14.70 -3.32
C VAL A 61 2.52 -13.44 -2.49
N VAL A 62 2.86 -12.32 -3.12
CA VAL A 62 3.09 -11.04 -2.41
C VAL A 62 2.60 -9.84 -3.18
N GLY A 63 1.93 -8.92 -2.48
CA GLY A 63 1.59 -7.59 -2.97
C GLY A 63 2.69 -6.59 -2.64
N VAL A 64 3.14 -5.82 -3.63
CA VAL A 64 4.22 -4.82 -3.50
C VAL A 64 3.84 -3.53 -4.20
N GLY A 65 4.48 -2.44 -3.81
CA GLY A 65 4.26 -1.13 -4.41
C GLY A 65 4.83 -0.02 -3.53
N VAL A 66 4.67 1.21 -3.97
CA VAL A 66 5.10 2.36 -3.18
C VAL A 66 4.08 2.71 -2.09
N ASN A 67 2.79 2.46 -2.36
CA ASN A 67 1.68 2.75 -1.46
C ASN A 67 0.43 1.98 -1.92
N PRO A 68 0.04 0.89 -1.21
CA PRO A 68 0.76 0.24 -0.10
C PRO A 68 2.01 -0.52 -0.57
N GLY A 69 2.87 -0.85 0.40
CA GLY A 69 4.04 -1.70 0.21
C GLY A 69 5.39 -1.06 0.57
N PHE A 70 5.44 0.28 0.77
CA PHE A 70 6.70 0.94 1.12
C PHE A 70 6.51 2.19 2.00
N VAL A 71 6.14 3.34 1.41
CA VAL A 71 6.28 4.65 2.09
C VAL A 71 5.26 4.88 3.20
N MET A 72 4.07 4.27 3.11
CA MET A 72 3.01 4.46 4.10
C MET A 72 2.81 3.27 5.05
N ASP A 73 3.66 2.24 4.95
CA ASP A 73 3.58 1.04 5.79
C ASP A 73 4.94 0.44 6.15
N TRP A 74 5.72 -0.08 5.20
CA TRP A 74 6.99 -0.75 5.47
C TRP A 74 8.02 0.20 6.12
N VAL A 75 8.22 1.40 5.56
CA VAL A 75 9.15 2.39 6.14
C VAL A 75 8.68 2.88 7.51
N PRO A 76 7.39 3.27 7.71
CA PRO A 76 6.88 3.58 9.05
C PRO A 76 7.07 2.44 10.06
N SER A 77 6.87 1.19 9.66
CA SER A 77 7.09 0.01 10.50
C SER A 77 8.55 -0.13 10.90
N LEU A 78 9.47 0.06 9.95
CA LEU A 78 10.92 0.06 10.21
C LEU A 78 11.31 1.20 11.18
N VAL A 79 10.80 2.42 10.96
CA VAL A 79 11.08 3.56 11.84
C VAL A 79 10.50 3.32 13.24
N ALA A 80 9.28 2.78 13.33
CA ALA A 80 8.64 2.48 14.61
C ALA A 80 9.40 1.41 15.42
N SER A 81 10.09 0.47 14.76
CA SER A 81 10.89 -0.56 15.43
C SER A 81 12.09 0.00 16.22
N ALA A 82 12.54 1.22 15.87
CA ALA A 82 13.61 1.92 16.59
C ALA A 82 13.11 2.76 17.79
N SER A 83 11.79 2.78 18.06
CA SER A 83 11.16 3.49 19.17
C SER A 83 10.55 2.49 20.16
N LYS A 84 10.91 2.60 21.43
CA LYS A 84 10.30 1.81 22.49
C LYS A 84 8.87 2.30 22.75
N SER A 85 7.91 1.38 22.75
CA SER A 85 6.49 1.67 23.06
C SER A 85 5.93 2.85 22.25
N PRO A 86 5.85 2.77 20.93
CA PRO A 86 5.27 3.82 20.11
C PRO A 86 3.85 4.17 20.58
N LYS A 87 3.57 5.46 20.77
CA LYS A 87 2.26 5.99 21.15
C LYS A 87 1.46 6.46 19.94
N SER A 88 2.16 6.90 18.90
CA SER A 88 1.55 7.18 17.61
C SER A 88 2.55 6.99 16.47
N VAL A 89 2.00 6.54 15.34
CA VAL A 89 2.65 6.54 14.02
C VAL A 89 1.78 7.39 13.12
N HIS A 90 2.32 8.52 12.66
CA HIS A 90 1.63 9.42 11.74
C HIS A 90 2.42 9.54 10.45
N VAL A 91 1.76 9.26 9.34
CA VAL A 91 2.37 9.36 8.01
C VAL A 91 1.59 10.37 7.19
N VAL A 92 2.30 11.32 6.60
CA VAL A 92 1.74 12.28 5.65
C VAL A 92 2.42 12.09 4.32
N ARG A 93 1.64 11.82 3.30
CA ARG A 93 2.08 11.74 1.91
C ARG A 93 1.40 12.81 1.08
N SER A 94 2.18 13.64 0.42
CA SER A 94 1.70 14.69 -0.49
C SER A 94 2.27 14.45 -1.89
N VAL A 95 1.39 14.47 -2.90
CA VAL A 95 1.73 14.12 -4.28
C VAL A 95 1.15 15.16 -5.24
N ASP A 96 2.01 15.76 -6.05
CA ASP A 96 1.63 16.56 -7.19
C ASP A 96 1.17 15.63 -8.34
N VAL A 97 -0.15 15.50 -8.52
CA VAL A 97 -0.69 14.61 -9.54
C VAL A 97 -0.58 15.16 -10.96
N SER A 98 -0.26 16.44 -11.13
CA SER A 98 -0.03 17.02 -12.45
C SER A 98 1.15 16.37 -13.18
N LYS A 99 2.14 15.89 -12.42
CA LYS A 99 3.33 15.17 -12.90
C LYS A 99 3.13 13.67 -13.08
N ARG A 100 1.92 13.16 -12.80
CA ARG A 100 1.64 11.73 -12.78
C ARG A 100 0.88 11.28 -14.03
N ARG A 101 0.94 9.97 -14.31
CA ARG A 101 0.21 9.37 -15.45
C ARG A 101 -1.30 9.64 -15.37
N ARG A 102 -1.94 9.72 -16.55
CA ARG A 102 -3.38 10.06 -16.68
C ARG A 102 -4.31 9.18 -15.82
N GLN A 103 -4.01 7.87 -15.71
CA GLN A 103 -4.83 6.97 -14.89
C GLN A 103 -4.89 7.42 -13.44
N LEU A 104 -3.77 7.91 -12.86
CA LEU A 104 -3.77 8.40 -11.50
C LEU A 104 -4.56 9.71 -11.38
N GLN A 105 -4.38 10.65 -12.31
CA GLN A 105 -5.18 11.88 -12.37
C GLN A 105 -6.68 11.58 -12.45
N THR A 106 -7.08 10.59 -13.25
CA THR A 106 -8.49 10.15 -13.36
C THR A 106 -9.00 9.59 -12.03
N LYS A 107 -8.22 8.74 -11.34
CA LYS A 107 -8.58 8.19 -10.03
C LYS A 107 -8.73 9.26 -8.94
N THR A 108 -8.03 10.38 -9.05
CA THR A 108 -8.15 11.51 -8.12
C THR A 108 -9.29 12.48 -8.47
N GLY A 109 -9.98 12.25 -9.60
CA GLY A 109 -11.13 13.03 -10.02
C GLY A 109 -10.81 14.44 -10.51
N VAL A 110 -9.53 14.72 -10.85
CA VAL A 110 -9.12 16.03 -11.40
C VAL A 110 -9.98 16.41 -12.60
N GLY A 111 -10.50 17.64 -12.59
CA GLY A 111 -11.36 18.19 -13.64
C GLY A 111 -12.84 17.77 -13.57
N LEU A 112 -13.23 16.95 -12.60
CA LEU A 112 -14.63 16.64 -12.36
C LEU A 112 -15.33 17.76 -11.59
N THR A 113 -16.63 17.94 -11.81
CA THR A 113 -17.47 18.73 -10.90
C THR A 113 -17.67 17.95 -9.59
N LYS A 114 -17.94 18.65 -8.49
CA LYS A 114 -18.18 18.03 -7.17
C LYS A 114 -19.23 16.91 -7.23
N GLY A 115 -20.35 17.11 -7.91
CA GLY A 115 -21.41 16.10 -8.03
C GLY A 115 -20.98 14.84 -8.80
N ARG A 116 -20.16 15.00 -9.86
CA ARG A 116 -19.58 13.85 -10.58
C ARG A 116 -18.55 13.12 -9.73
N PHE A 117 -17.77 13.85 -8.94
CA PHE A 117 -16.84 13.26 -8.00
C PHE A 117 -17.57 12.42 -6.95
N GLU A 118 -18.59 12.96 -6.30
CA GLU A 118 -19.37 12.23 -5.29
C GLU A 118 -20.03 10.96 -5.86
N LYS A 119 -20.50 11.02 -7.11
CA LYS A 119 -20.99 9.83 -7.81
C LYS A 119 -19.89 8.81 -8.02
N GLY A 120 -18.73 9.22 -8.59
CA GLY A 120 -17.62 8.32 -8.84
C GLY A 120 -17.05 7.71 -7.56
N LEU A 121 -17.10 8.42 -6.43
CA LEU A 121 -16.71 7.89 -5.12
C LEU A 121 -17.69 6.80 -4.65
N ARG A 122 -19.01 7.02 -4.76
CA ARG A 122 -20.03 5.97 -4.45
C ARG A 122 -19.89 4.73 -5.33
N ASP A 123 -19.51 4.92 -6.60
CA ASP A 123 -19.32 3.83 -7.56
C ASP A 123 -17.96 3.11 -7.35
N GLY A 124 -17.14 3.53 -6.36
CA GLY A 124 -15.83 2.96 -6.07
C GLY A 124 -14.76 3.21 -7.14
N ALA A 125 -15.01 4.16 -8.06
CA ALA A 125 -14.13 4.50 -9.18
C ALA A 125 -13.05 5.52 -8.82
N LEU A 126 -13.24 6.28 -7.73
CA LEU A 126 -12.36 7.36 -7.30
C LEU A 126 -11.77 7.08 -5.92
N GLY A 127 -10.66 7.74 -5.63
CA GLY A 127 -9.88 7.57 -4.42
C GLY A 127 -8.70 6.63 -4.62
N HIS A 128 -7.78 6.68 -3.68
CA HIS A 128 -6.65 5.75 -3.62
C HIS A 128 -7.07 4.49 -2.88
N VAL A 129 -6.68 3.34 -3.40
CA VAL A 129 -6.89 2.02 -2.78
C VAL A 129 -5.63 1.64 -2.01
N GLY A 130 -5.76 1.05 -0.83
CA GLY A 130 -4.63 0.49 -0.09
C GLY A 130 -4.23 1.27 1.17
N LEU A 131 -4.89 2.39 1.48
CA LEU A 131 -4.54 3.19 2.65
C LEU A 131 -4.93 2.47 3.96
N GLU A 132 -6.04 1.78 3.96
CA GLU A 132 -6.49 0.94 5.07
C GLU A 132 -5.57 -0.26 5.26
N GLU A 133 -5.16 -0.90 4.17
CA GLU A 133 -4.20 -2.01 4.16
C GLU A 133 -2.86 -1.59 4.76
N SER A 134 -2.37 -0.38 4.43
CA SER A 134 -1.16 0.18 5.04
C SER A 134 -1.31 0.37 6.55
N ALA A 135 -2.47 0.82 7.04
CA ALA A 135 -2.72 0.94 8.47
C ALA A 135 -2.70 -0.42 9.19
N TYR A 136 -3.27 -1.46 8.56
CA TYR A 136 -3.18 -2.84 9.08
C TYR A 136 -1.75 -3.37 9.09
N LEU A 137 -0.95 -3.09 8.07
CA LEU A 137 0.46 -3.49 8.01
C LEU A 137 1.27 -2.86 9.13
N ILE A 138 1.07 -1.58 9.44
CA ILE A 138 1.72 -0.93 10.59
C ILE A 138 1.29 -1.60 11.90
N ALA A 139 -0.01 -1.86 12.10
CA ALA A 139 -0.49 -2.53 13.30
C ALA A 139 0.13 -3.94 13.44
N LEU A 140 0.17 -4.70 12.34
CA LEU A 140 0.82 -6.02 12.29
C LEU A 140 2.30 -5.94 12.70
N SER A 141 3.04 -4.94 12.23
CA SER A 141 4.45 -4.75 12.58
C SER A 141 4.68 -4.44 14.07
N LEU A 142 3.66 -3.86 14.72
CA LEU A 142 3.66 -3.61 16.18
C LEU A 142 3.24 -4.84 17.00
N GLY A 143 2.87 -5.95 16.34
CA GLY A 143 2.35 -7.15 17.01
C GLY A 143 0.92 -7.00 17.54
N GLU A 144 0.17 -6.02 17.05
CA GLU A 144 -1.15 -5.65 17.54
C GLU A 144 -2.22 -5.78 16.46
N LYS A 145 -3.49 -5.86 16.88
CA LYS A 145 -4.63 -5.76 15.98
C LYS A 145 -5.01 -4.29 15.78
N LEU A 146 -5.36 -3.93 14.55
CA LEU A 146 -5.93 -2.61 14.28
C LEU A 146 -7.42 -2.60 14.65
N GLU A 147 -7.80 -1.67 15.51
CA GLU A 147 -9.17 -1.48 15.98
C GLU A 147 -9.69 -0.08 15.66
N GLY A 148 -11.00 0.05 15.51
CA GLY A 148 -11.65 1.34 15.34
C GLY A 148 -11.25 2.09 14.06
N LEU A 149 -10.86 1.36 13.00
CA LEU A 149 -10.46 1.97 11.74
C LEU A 149 -11.56 2.88 11.19
N LYS A 150 -11.17 4.10 10.89
CA LYS A 150 -11.97 5.12 10.19
C LYS A 150 -11.19 5.59 8.98
N SER A 151 -11.85 5.69 7.84
CA SER A 151 -11.26 6.25 6.63
C SER A 151 -12.28 7.11 5.90
N ALA A 152 -11.79 8.09 5.15
CA ALA A 152 -12.63 8.91 4.29
C ALA A 152 -11.82 9.53 3.15
N VAL A 153 -12.49 9.80 2.04
CA VAL A 153 -11.97 10.48 0.85
C VAL A 153 -12.76 11.77 0.65
N PHE A 154 -12.06 12.87 0.47
CA PHE A 154 -12.63 14.18 0.24
C PHE A 154 -12.09 14.79 -1.06
N PRO A 155 -12.94 15.46 -1.88
CA PRO A 155 -12.43 16.24 -2.98
C PRO A 155 -11.73 17.51 -2.46
N VAL A 156 -10.64 17.87 -3.10
CA VAL A 156 -10.08 19.23 -3.02
C VAL A 156 -10.63 20.02 -4.20
N VAL A 157 -11.39 21.06 -3.92
CA VAL A 157 -12.13 21.82 -4.95
C VAL A 157 -11.45 23.18 -5.13
N GLY A 158 -11.26 23.59 -6.37
CA GLY A 158 -10.76 24.91 -6.75
C GLY A 158 -11.83 26.01 -6.68
N SER A 159 -11.41 27.24 -6.93
CA SER A 159 -12.30 28.40 -6.95
C SER A 159 -13.33 28.39 -8.10
N ASP A 160 -13.15 27.52 -9.08
CA ASP A 160 -14.01 27.28 -10.24
C ASP A 160 -14.96 26.09 -10.09
N ASP A 161 -15.10 25.56 -8.84
CA ASP A 161 -15.92 24.40 -8.49
C ASP A 161 -15.50 23.08 -9.14
N TYR A 162 -14.32 23.03 -9.76
CA TYR A 162 -13.74 21.79 -10.27
C TYR A 162 -12.80 21.15 -9.25
N VAL A 163 -12.78 19.82 -9.25
CA VAL A 163 -11.91 19.01 -8.38
C VAL A 163 -10.47 19.11 -8.86
N MET A 164 -9.59 19.50 -7.96
CA MET A 164 -8.14 19.55 -8.17
C MET A 164 -7.42 18.27 -7.72
N GLY A 165 -8.15 17.36 -7.08
CA GLY A 165 -7.62 16.11 -6.52
C GLY A 165 -8.36 15.69 -5.27
N VAL A 166 -7.70 14.85 -4.46
CA VAL A 166 -8.29 14.26 -3.24
C VAL A 166 -7.41 14.47 -2.03
N ARG A 167 -8.06 14.55 -0.86
CA ARG A 167 -7.48 14.24 0.45
C ARG A 167 -8.14 12.98 0.98
N GLN A 168 -7.33 12.10 1.53
CA GLN A 168 -7.79 10.83 2.09
C GLN A 168 -7.08 10.57 3.40
N PHE A 169 -7.75 9.92 4.35
CA PHE A 169 -7.11 9.47 5.56
C PHE A 169 -7.57 8.06 5.93
N ALA A 170 -6.72 7.38 6.71
CA ALA A 170 -7.07 6.21 7.50
C ALA A 170 -6.52 6.40 8.92
N GLU A 171 -7.34 6.12 9.94
CA GLU A 171 -6.96 6.24 11.34
C GLU A 171 -7.54 5.08 12.15
N GLY A 172 -6.72 4.48 13.01
CA GLY A 172 -7.12 3.42 13.92
C GLY A 172 -6.17 3.30 15.09
N ARG A 173 -6.38 2.31 15.94
CA ARG A 173 -5.56 2.04 17.11
C ARG A 173 -5.00 0.62 17.07
N ALA A 174 -3.73 0.49 17.38
CA ALA A 174 -3.03 -0.77 17.56
C ALA A 174 -2.56 -0.84 19.03
N GLY A 175 -3.33 -1.52 19.89
CA GLY A 175 -3.14 -1.44 21.33
C GLY A 175 -3.21 0.00 21.86
N SER A 176 -2.14 0.52 22.46
CA SER A 176 -2.04 1.91 22.90
C SER A 176 -1.61 2.90 21.81
N CYS A 177 -1.13 2.42 20.67
CA CYS A 177 -0.61 3.24 19.57
C CYS A 177 -1.73 3.74 18.66
N VAL A 178 -1.76 5.04 18.36
CA VAL A 178 -2.62 5.62 17.33
C VAL A 178 -1.87 5.58 16.00
N ILE A 179 -2.49 5.00 14.98
CA ILE A 179 -1.97 5.00 13.61
C ILE A 179 -2.83 5.97 12.80
N ARG A 180 -2.19 6.94 12.17
CA ARG A 180 -2.82 7.92 11.29
C ARG A 180 -2.06 8.05 9.99
N LEU A 181 -2.77 7.86 8.88
CA LEU A 181 -2.24 8.02 7.52
C LEU A 181 -3.03 9.14 6.84
N ASP A 182 -2.35 10.16 6.36
CA ASP A 182 -2.93 11.25 5.58
C ASP A 182 -2.29 11.26 4.18
N LEU A 183 -3.14 11.24 3.16
CA LEU A 183 -2.73 11.26 1.76
C LEU A 183 -3.40 12.46 1.06
N GLU A 184 -2.58 13.33 0.50
CA GLU A 184 -3.04 14.41 -0.37
C GLU A 184 -2.50 14.20 -1.80
N MET A 185 -3.37 14.21 -2.77
CA MET A 185 -3.06 13.99 -4.17
C MET A 185 -3.79 15.05 -5.01
N THR A 186 -3.14 16.19 -5.26
CA THR A 186 -3.73 17.30 -6.01
C THR A 186 -2.78 17.84 -7.07
N ILE A 187 -3.30 18.60 -8.02
CA ILE A 187 -2.47 19.30 -9.03
C ILE A 187 -1.70 20.51 -8.46
N THR A 188 -1.92 20.85 -7.19
CA THR A 188 -1.29 21.98 -6.48
C THR A 188 -0.44 21.55 -5.30
N SER A 189 -0.39 20.25 -4.97
CA SER A 189 0.41 19.73 -3.87
C SER A 189 1.90 19.80 -4.17
N ALA A 190 2.70 20.00 -3.13
CA ALA A 190 4.13 19.75 -3.20
C ALA A 190 4.40 18.25 -2.95
N ASP A 191 5.40 17.68 -3.62
CA ASP A 191 5.80 16.30 -3.40
C ASP A 191 6.64 16.19 -2.12
N PHE A 192 6.15 15.47 -1.11
CA PHE A 192 6.91 15.08 0.10
C PHE A 192 6.24 13.90 0.81
N ASP A 193 7.04 13.17 1.60
CA ASP A 193 6.55 12.19 2.55
C ASP A 193 7.15 12.49 3.94
N VAL A 194 6.34 12.42 4.99
CA VAL A 194 6.76 12.58 6.39
C VAL A 194 6.23 11.42 7.22
N ILE A 195 7.10 10.84 8.02
CA ILE A 195 6.79 9.78 8.97
C ILE A 195 7.18 10.27 10.35
N GLU A 196 6.23 10.34 11.26
CA GLU A 196 6.44 10.72 12.64
C GLU A 196 6.06 9.56 13.56
N VAL A 197 7.00 9.14 14.38
CA VAL A 197 6.78 8.16 15.46
C VAL A 197 6.97 8.86 16.79
N LYS A 198 5.92 8.91 17.60
CA LYS A 198 6.00 9.37 18.99
C LYS A 198 6.15 8.18 19.90
N GLY A 199 7.25 8.14 20.64
CA GLY A 199 7.64 7.05 21.55
C GLY A 199 8.94 7.40 22.26
N GLU A 200 9.77 6.45 22.52
CA GLU A 200 11.08 6.66 23.16
C GLU A 200 12.18 5.96 22.33
N PRO A 201 12.98 6.71 21.55
CA PRO A 201 12.85 8.15 21.25
C PRO A 201 11.69 8.48 20.31
N ASN A 202 11.35 9.78 20.25
CA ASN A 202 10.56 10.31 19.12
C ASN A 202 11.44 10.33 17.87
N ILE A 203 10.87 9.92 16.73
CA ILE A 203 11.60 9.86 15.45
C ILE A 203 10.77 10.54 14.38
N GLN A 204 11.42 11.34 13.55
CA GLN A 204 10.83 11.90 12.34
C GLN A 204 11.75 11.60 11.16
N LEU A 205 11.16 11.07 10.09
CA LEU A 205 11.81 10.86 8.79
C LEU A 205 11.06 11.66 7.73
N ARG A 206 11.80 12.33 6.85
CA ARG A 206 11.23 13.11 5.76
C ARG A 206 11.92 12.78 4.44
N PHE A 207 11.13 12.56 3.41
CA PHE A 207 11.57 12.53 2.02
C PHE A 207 11.20 13.88 1.37
N GLU A 208 12.18 14.77 1.16
CA GLU A 208 11.96 16.17 0.76
C GLU A 208 11.23 16.33 -0.58
N ASN A 209 11.48 15.46 -1.55
CA ASN A 209 10.82 15.50 -2.86
C ASN A 209 9.80 14.35 -3.00
N GLY A 210 9.47 13.70 -1.87
CA GLY A 210 8.63 12.52 -1.85
C GLY A 210 9.23 11.33 -2.61
N VAL A 211 8.62 10.16 -2.43
CA VAL A 211 8.97 8.97 -3.20
C VAL A 211 8.13 8.94 -4.47
N PHE A 212 8.74 9.12 -5.63
CA PHE A 212 8.03 9.14 -6.90
C PHE A 212 7.44 7.76 -7.23
N GLY A 213 6.11 7.64 -7.12
CA GLY A 213 5.43 6.36 -7.07
C GLY A 213 5.57 5.50 -8.32
N ASP A 214 5.62 6.09 -9.53
CA ASP A 214 5.68 5.28 -10.75
C ASP A 214 7.02 4.56 -10.87
N SER A 215 8.16 5.24 -10.66
CA SER A 215 9.48 4.61 -10.69
C SER A 215 9.75 3.72 -9.47
N ALA A 216 9.31 4.16 -8.28
CA ALA A 216 9.50 3.38 -7.05
C ALA A 216 8.72 2.06 -7.08
N THR A 217 7.47 2.05 -7.59
CA THR A 217 6.71 0.81 -7.73
C THR A 217 7.40 -0.17 -8.69
N VAL A 218 7.95 0.31 -9.80
CA VAL A 218 8.72 -0.54 -10.72
C VAL A 218 9.94 -1.14 -10.02
N ALA A 219 10.73 -0.31 -9.31
CA ALA A 219 11.92 -0.78 -8.60
C ALA A 219 11.56 -1.82 -7.51
N LEU A 220 10.53 -1.55 -6.70
CA LEU A 220 10.07 -2.47 -5.66
C LEU A 220 9.57 -3.80 -6.25
N THR A 221 8.87 -3.76 -7.38
CA THR A 221 8.40 -4.96 -8.08
C THR A 221 9.56 -5.80 -8.59
N VAL A 222 10.53 -5.19 -9.28
CA VAL A 222 11.71 -5.88 -9.79
C VAL A 222 12.53 -6.49 -8.65
N ASN A 223 12.77 -5.72 -7.59
CA ASN A 223 13.48 -6.20 -6.41
C ASN A 223 12.73 -7.35 -5.70
N ALA A 224 11.40 -7.33 -5.70
CA ALA A 224 10.61 -8.43 -5.13
C ALA A 224 10.72 -9.71 -5.96
N VAL A 225 10.72 -9.61 -7.30
CA VAL A 225 10.90 -10.76 -8.20
C VAL A 225 12.22 -11.50 -7.91
N GLU A 226 13.31 -10.76 -7.64
CA GLU A 226 14.61 -11.37 -7.30
C GLU A 226 14.63 -12.07 -5.93
N ARG A 227 13.66 -11.81 -5.07
CA ARG A 227 13.65 -12.24 -3.65
C ARG A 227 12.53 -13.19 -3.28
N VAL A 228 11.45 -13.18 -4.04
CA VAL A 228 10.23 -13.93 -3.70
C VAL A 228 10.50 -15.42 -3.54
N GLY A 229 11.37 -16.00 -4.34
CA GLY A 229 11.70 -17.43 -4.26
C GLY A 229 12.54 -17.86 -3.03
N GLY A 230 13.08 -16.89 -2.27
CA GLY A 230 13.72 -17.14 -0.97
C GLY A 230 12.78 -16.87 0.22
N ALA A 231 11.56 -16.43 -0.04
CA ALA A 231 10.55 -16.20 0.99
C ALA A 231 9.83 -17.51 1.38
N ARG A 232 9.12 -17.49 2.50
CA ARG A 232 8.31 -18.65 2.89
C ARG A 232 7.13 -18.85 1.93
N PRO A 233 6.74 -20.10 1.65
CA PRO A 233 5.52 -20.36 0.88
C PRO A 233 4.26 -19.81 1.56
N GLY A 234 3.30 -19.38 0.73
CA GLY A 234 2.02 -18.85 1.16
C GLY A 234 1.78 -17.41 0.67
N LEU A 235 0.66 -16.85 1.05
CA LEU A 235 0.39 -15.42 0.92
C LEU A 235 1.15 -14.69 2.02
N ILE A 236 2.07 -13.80 1.62
CA ILE A 236 2.88 -13.01 2.55
C ILE A 236 2.65 -11.51 2.35
N THR A 237 3.05 -10.74 3.33
CA THR A 237 3.09 -9.28 3.23
C THR A 237 4.50 -8.78 2.92
N VAL A 238 4.64 -7.51 2.55
CA VAL A 238 5.96 -6.88 2.37
C VAL A 238 6.82 -6.87 3.62
N LEU A 239 6.22 -6.99 4.81
CA LEU A 239 6.95 -7.07 6.08
C LEU A 239 7.72 -8.37 6.23
N GLU A 240 7.31 -9.41 5.52
CA GLU A 240 7.92 -10.75 5.53
C GLU A 240 8.88 -10.97 4.36
N LEU A 241 8.79 -10.10 3.33
CA LEU A 241 9.69 -10.16 2.19
C LEU A 241 11.01 -9.46 2.55
N PRO A 242 12.18 -10.12 2.42
CA PRO A 242 13.46 -9.50 2.72
C PRO A 242 13.80 -8.41 1.67
N LEU A 243 13.32 -7.20 1.89
CA LEU A 243 13.62 -6.05 1.01
C LEU A 243 15.04 -5.52 1.21
N LEU A 244 15.68 -5.82 2.35
CA LEU A 244 17.06 -5.45 2.66
C LEU A 244 17.97 -6.62 2.43
N GLY A 245 19.11 -6.35 1.80
CA GLY A 245 20.11 -7.33 1.42
C GLY A 245 20.13 -7.56 -0.09
N LEU A 246 21.33 -7.72 -0.64
CA LEU A 246 21.49 -8.16 -2.02
C LEU A 246 21.09 -9.63 -2.11
N PRO A 247 20.37 -10.08 -3.13
CA PRO A 247 20.19 -11.50 -3.38
C PRO A 247 21.58 -12.13 -3.49
N ALA A 248 21.74 -13.33 -2.92
CA ALA A 248 22.95 -14.10 -3.14
C ALA A 248 23.10 -14.28 -4.65
N ARG A 249 24.10 -13.64 -5.24
CA ARG A 249 24.41 -13.89 -6.65
C ARG A 249 24.77 -15.37 -6.74
N SER A 250 23.91 -16.14 -7.41
CA SER A 250 24.29 -17.49 -7.82
C SER A 250 25.57 -17.37 -8.65
N ALA A 251 26.64 -17.96 -8.15
CA ALA A 251 27.90 -18.10 -8.88
C ALA A 251 27.70 -18.92 -10.15
#